data_18b11c8e87cc537a706cb42e81a51d54
#
_entry.id   18b11c8e87cc537a706cb42e81a51d54
#
_cell.length_a   1.000
_cell.length_b   1.000
_cell.length_c   1.000
_cell.angle_alpha   90.00
_cell.angle_beta   90.00
_cell.angle_gamma   90.00
#
_symmetry.space_group_name_H-M   'P 1'
#
loop_
_entity.id
_entity.type
_entity.pdbx_description
1 polymer ?
#
loop_
_entity_poly.entity_id
_entity_poly.type
_entity_poly.pdbx_seq_one_letter_code
_entity_poly.pdbx_strand_id
1 'polypeptide(L)'
;MPIPDAQRKVEEFRQALLALESQQTRAVIAAYRPVQNNIDRNVMRILTQAQSENLSRAQVMRLRRMSQLRAQIIVDVARYQGVAGAAIIQGQSSAVALAQGAAYETMAAGLPPGVTPQMMANVGLEWNKLPSDAFANFVGISRDGAPIGNLLAPLGADTANAITETIGEGIAMGRSPRDTAVRVTNASGMALTRSLTVARTETNRAYREASRLQYAANPNLVKGYQRNSAKDDRVCIACLILDGELYENDEPLDAHINCRCAIVPVTVTYEDLGLDVPMPPEPENGKEWFSKQDEATQSSIMGSKRFDAWKSGSIGFNDMVQVTDNPVWGKSAGVAPLK
;
A
#
# COMPACT_ATOMS: atom_id res chain seq x y z
N MET A 1 -5.45 21.35 15.12
CA MET A 1 -5.66 19.91 15.32
C MET A 1 -6.90 19.49 14.57
N PRO A 2 -6.95 18.32 13.92
CA PRO A 2 -8.17 17.87 13.27
C PRO A 2 -9.25 17.62 14.32
N ILE A 3 -10.49 17.89 13.97
CA ILE A 3 -11.63 17.67 14.84
C ILE A 3 -12.24 16.28 14.60
N PRO A 4 -12.99 15.70 15.57
CA PRO A 4 -13.56 14.36 15.45
C PRO A 4 -14.41 14.15 14.20
N ASP A 5 -15.16 15.15 13.75
CA ASP A 5 -16.00 15.06 12.55
C ASP A 5 -15.18 14.96 11.26
N ALA A 6 -14.05 15.69 11.14
CA ALA A 6 -13.13 15.57 10.03
C ALA A 6 -12.49 14.17 10.01
N GLN A 7 -12.11 13.62 11.16
CA GLN A 7 -11.55 12.28 11.27
C GLN A 7 -12.58 11.21 10.90
N ARG A 8 -13.83 11.35 11.33
CA ARG A 8 -14.92 10.45 10.92
C ARG A 8 -15.14 10.47 9.41
N LYS A 9 -15.09 11.66 8.78
CA LYS A 9 -15.18 11.78 7.31
C LYS A 9 -14.02 11.10 6.62
N VAL A 10 -12.80 11.24 7.10
CA VAL A 10 -11.64 10.51 6.54
C VAL A 10 -11.85 8.99 6.63
N GLU A 11 -12.45 8.48 7.71
CA GLU A 11 -12.73 7.05 7.82
C GLU A 11 -13.80 6.59 6.80
N GLU A 12 -14.84 7.36 6.54
CA GLU A 12 -15.82 7.08 5.48
C GLU A 12 -15.12 6.95 4.11
N PHE A 13 -14.23 7.88 3.76
CA PHE A 13 -13.47 7.84 2.51
C PHE A 13 -12.42 6.73 2.48
N ARG A 14 -11.85 6.36 3.63
CA ARG A 14 -10.97 5.19 3.75
C ARG A 14 -11.73 3.91 3.38
N GLN A 15 -12.98 3.73 3.80
CA GLN A 15 -13.79 2.57 3.42
C GLN A 15 -14.05 2.55 1.90
N ALA A 16 -14.30 3.69 1.27
CA ALA A 16 -14.41 3.80 -0.17
C ALA A 16 -13.09 3.42 -0.88
N LEU A 17 -11.96 3.88 -0.37
CA LEU A 17 -10.63 3.53 -0.90
C LEU A 17 -10.33 2.02 -0.75
N LEU A 18 -10.72 1.40 0.37
CA LEU A 18 -10.60 -0.05 0.57
C LEU A 18 -11.48 -0.85 -0.42
N ALA A 19 -12.64 -0.33 -0.79
CA ALA A 19 -13.48 -0.94 -1.81
C ALA A 19 -12.81 -0.89 -3.20
N LEU A 20 -12.19 0.23 -3.56
CA LEU A 20 -11.38 0.37 -4.79
C LEU A 20 -10.19 -0.60 -4.78
N GLU A 21 -9.44 -0.67 -3.67
CA GLU A 21 -8.33 -1.61 -3.51
C GLU A 21 -8.79 -3.07 -3.69
N SER A 22 -9.94 -3.42 -3.13
CA SER A 22 -10.52 -4.75 -3.26
C SER A 22 -10.90 -5.09 -4.70
N GLN A 23 -11.46 -4.13 -5.44
CA GLN A 23 -11.78 -4.29 -6.87
C GLN A 23 -10.49 -4.46 -7.70
N GLN A 24 -9.49 -3.64 -7.48
CA GLN A 24 -8.18 -3.71 -8.12
C GLN A 24 -7.49 -5.06 -7.84
N THR A 25 -7.51 -5.51 -6.59
CA THR A 25 -6.96 -6.81 -6.16
C THR A 25 -7.59 -7.96 -6.94
N ARG A 26 -8.93 -7.97 -7.06
CA ARG A 26 -9.64 -9.01 -7.84
C ARG A 26 -9.23 -8.99 -9.31
N ALA A 27 -9.09 -7.83 -9.93
CA ALA A 27 -8.68 -7.68 -11.32
C ALA A 27 -7.26 -8.23 -11.56
N VAL A 28 -6.31 -7.88 -10.69
CA VAL A 28 -4.91 -8.34 -10.75
C VAL A 28 -4.83 -9.87 -10.56
N ILE A 29 -5.57 -10.44 -9.60
CA ILE A 29 -5.63 -11.90 -9.37
C ILE A 29 -6.23 -12.61 -10.58
N ALA A 30 -7.33 -12.10 -11.13
CA ALA A 30 -7.99 -12.69 -12.30
C ALA A 30 -7.06 -12.70 -13.52
N ALA A 31 -6.27 -11.64 -13.72
CA ALA A 31 -5.29 -11.55 -14.79
C ALA A 31 -4.11 -12.54 -14.62
N TYR A 32 -3.72 -12.86 -13.38
CA TYR A 32 -2.62 -13.78 -13.09
C TYR A 32 -3.01 -15.26 -13.21
N ARG A 33 -4.26 -15.61 -12.96
CA ARG A 33 -4.74 -17.01 -12.96
C ARG A 33 -4.38 -17.82 -14.23
N PRO A 34 -4.53 -17.30 -15.47
CA PRO A 34 -4.11 -18.01 -16.68
C PRO A 34 -2.61 -18.31 -16.72
N VAL A 35 -1.78 -17.36 -16.25
CA VAL A 35 -0.32 -17.50 -16.15
C VAL A 35 0.02 -18.66 -15.21
N GLN A 36 -0.54 -18.66 -14.02
CA GLN A 36 -0.34 -19.74 -13.04
C GLN A 36 -0.74 -21.09 -13.58
N ASN A 37 -1.92 -21.22 -14.18
CA ASN A 37 -2.41 -22.47 -14.75
C ASN A 37 -1.50 -22.99 -15.87
N ASN A 38 -0.90 -22.10 -16.66
CA ASN A 38 0.01 -22.48 -17.72
C ASN A 38 1.35 -22.98 -17.17
N ILE A 39 1.89 -22.30 -16.17
CA ILE A 39 3.10 -22.71 -15.45
C ILE A 39 2.90 -24.09 -14.85
N ASP A 40 1.85 -24.31 -14.07
CA ASP A 40 1.59 -25.56 -13.37
C ASP A 40 1.51 -26.76 -14.32
N ARG A 41 0.79 -26.61 -15.45
CA ARG A 41 0.69 -27.68 -16.48
C ARG A 41 2.03 -28.03 -17.09
N ASN A 42 2.84 -27.04 -17.44
CA ASN A 42 4.13 -27.28 -18.10
C ASN A 42 5.16 -27.84 -17.12
N VAL A 43 5.17 -27.37 -15.89
CA VAL A 43 6.03 -27.89 -14.82
C VAL A 43 5.73 -29.35 -14.53
N MET A 44 4.47 -29.73 -14.37
CA MET A 44 4.09 -31.13 -14.14
C MET A 44 4.56 -32.05 -15.26
N ARG A 45 4.47 -31.62 -16.53
CA ARG A 45 4.97 -32.42 -17.68
C ARG A 45 6.48 -32.64 -17.59
N ILE A 46 7.27 -31.64 -17.23
CA ILE A 46 8.71 -31.73 -17.05
C ILE A 46 9.08 -32.66 -15.90
N LEU A 47 8.42 -32.48 -14.75
CA LEU A 47 8.69 -33.29 -13.54
C LEU A 47 8.32 -34.77 -13.74
N THR A 48 7.19 -35.06 -14.40
CA THR A 48 6.77 -36.42 -14.73
C THR A 48 7.78 -37.06 -15.69
N GLN A 49 8.24 -36.35 -16.71
CA GLN A 49 9.27 -36.86 -17.62
C GLN A 49 10.60 -37.10 -16.89
N ALA A 50 11.02 -36.18 -16.04
CA ALA A 50 12.24 -36.32 -15.24
C ALA A 50 12.22 -37.55 -14.35
N GLN A 51 11.06 -37.85 -13.76
CA GLN A 51 10.89 -39.04 -12.93
C GLN A 51 10.84 -40.32 -13.73
N SER A 52 10.06 -40.37 -14.82
CA SER A 52 9.91 -41.58 -15.63
C SER A 52 11.20 -41.99 -16.36
N GLU A 53 12.03 -41.02 -16.76
CA GLU A 53 13.30 -41.24 -17.45
C GLU A 53 14.51 -41.19 -16.51
N ASN A 54 14.29 -41.05 -15.19
CA ASN A 54 15.32 -40.93 -14.16
C ASN A 54 16.41 -39.88 -14.48
N LEU A 55 15.98 -38.71 -14.93
CA LEU A 55 16.87 -37.64 -15.39
C LEU A 55 17.53 -36.91 -14.22
N SER A 56 18.84 -36.69 -14.33
CA SER A 56 19.56 -35.80 -13.42
C SER A 56 19.18 -34.33 -13.63
N ARG A 57 19.49 -33.47 -12.65
CA ARG A 57 19.32 -32.00 -12.73
C ARG A 57 19.93 -31.46 -14.06
N ALA A 58 21.16 -31.85 -14.36
CA ALA A 58 21.86 -31.37 -15.56
C ALA A 58 21.17 -31.75 -16.86
N GLN A 59 20.61 -32.98 -16.95
CA GLN A 59 19.86 -33.45 -18.09
C GLN A 59 18.53 -32.68 -18.25
N VAL A 60 17.78 -32.49 -17.17
CA VAL A 60 16.51 -31.72 -17.18
C VAL A 60 16.74 -30.27 -17.61
N MET A 61 17.80 -29.63 -17.11
CA MET A 61 18.15 -28.25 -17.52
C MET A 61 18.49 -28.12 -19.02
N ARG A 62 18.91 -29.19 -19.66
CA ARG A 62 19.19 -29.23 -21.10
C ARG A 62 17.96 -29.62 -21.93
N LEU A 63 16.86 -30.03 -21.32
CA LEU A 63 15.66 -30.37 -22.09
C LEU A 63 15.14 -29.15 -22.86
N ARG A 64 14.79 -29.34 -24.13
CA ARG A 64 14.14 -28.32 -24.95
C ARG A 64 12.88 -27.78 -24.30
N ARG A 65 12.14 -28.63 -23.59
CA ARG A 65 10.94 -28.21 -22.80
C ARG A 65 11.26 -27.23 -21.71
N MET A 66 12.43 -27.32 -21.07
CA MET A 66 12.85 -26.39 -20.04
C MET A 66 13.10 -24.98 -20.58
N SER A 67 13.81 -24.88 -21.71
CA SER A 67 14.03 -23.60 -22.39
C SER A 67 12.72 -22.99 -22.92
N GLN A 68 11.84 -23.86 -23.46
CA GLN A 68 10.51 -23.45 -23.90
C GLN A 68 9.64 -22.93 -22.72
N LEU A 69 9.64 -23.62 -21.57
CA LEU A 69 8.93 -23.19 -20.37
C LEU A 69 9.44 -21.82 -19.93
N ARG A 70 10.77 -21.63 -19.84
CA ARG A 70 11.37 -20.35 -19.47
C ARG A 70 10.93 -19.22 -20.40
N ALA A 71 11.00 -19.40 -21.69
CA ALA A 71 10.58 -18.41 -22.68
C ALA A 71 9.07 -18.10 -22.56
N GLN A 72 8.25 -19.13 -22.37
CA GLN A 72 6.81 -18.98 -22.24
C GLN A 72 6.44 -18.20 -20.95
N ILE A 73 7.11 -18.47 -19.83
CA ILE A 73 6.90 -17.72 -18.58
C ILE A 73 7.17 -16.23 -18.80
N ILE A 74 8.28 -15.88 -19.45
CA ILE A 74 8.61 -14.47 -19.73
C ILE A 74 7.51 -13.81 -20.56
N VAL A 75 7.01 -14.46 -21.60
CA VAL A 75 5.93 -13.93 -22.46
C VAL A 75 4.61 -13.81 -21.71
N ASP A 76 4.21 -14.83 -20.95
CA ASP A 76 2.95 -14.83 -20.21
C ASP A 76 2.95 -13.79 -19.09
N VAL A 77 4.07 -13.67 -18.37
CA VAL A 77 4.24 -12.64 -17.33
C VAL A 77 4.29 -11.25 -17.95
N ALA A 78 4.93 -11.03 -19.09
CA ALA A 78 4.94 -9.74 -19.78
C ALA A 78 3.51 -9.31 -20.18
N ARG A 79 2.68 -10.22 -20.66
CA ARG A 79 1.27 -9.96 -20.97
C ARG A 79 0.48 -9.61 -19.69
N TYR A 80 0.71 -10.36 -18.63
CA TYR A 80 0.13 -10.08 -17.32
C TYR A 80 0.55 -8.70 -16.77
N GLN A 81 1.82 -8.32 -16.91
CA GLN A 81 2.33 -7.00 -16.49
C GLN A 81 1.56 -5.85 -17.14
N GLY A 82 1.22 -5.97 -18.42
CA GLY A 82 0.40 -4.98 -19.12
C GLY A 82 -0.98 -4.82 -18.49
N VAL A 83 -1.66 -5.93 -18.17
CA VAL A 83 -2.98 -5.91 -17.53
C VAL A 83 -2.89 -5.39 -16.09
N ALA A 84 -1.91 -5.85 -15.32
CA ALA A 84 -1.69 -5.41 -13.95
C ALA A 84 -1.36 -3.91 -13.90
N GLY A 85 -0.48 -3.44 -14.79
CA GLY A 85 -0.15 -2.01 -14.91
C GLY A 85 -1.37 -1.14 -15.22
N ALA A 86 -2.21 -1.56 -16.17
CA ALA A 86 -3.44 -0.85 -16.48
C ALA A 86 -4.41 -0.81 -15.28
N ALA A 87 -4.56 -1.91 -14.53
CA ALA A 87 -5.37 -1.95 -13.33
C ALA A 87 -4.83 -1.03 -12.21
N ILE A 88 -3.50 -0.89 -12.10
CA ILE A 88 -2.87 0.02 -11.15
C ILE A 88 -3.14 1.48 -11.54
N ILE A 89 -2.95 1.84 -12.80
CA ILE A 89 -3.23 3.19 -13.33
C ILE A 89 -4.69 3.56 -13.11
N GLN A 90 -5.62 2.64 -13.40
CA GLN A 90 -7.04 2.85 -13.15
C GLN A 90 -7.32 3.05 -11.64
N GLY A 91 -6.67 2.28 -10.77
CA GLY A 91 -6.76 2.44 -9.32
C GLY A 91 -6.26 3.82 -8.85
N GLN A 92 -5.14 4.29 -9.37
CA GLN A 92 -4.61 5.62 -9.09
C GLN A 92 -5.59 6.72 -9.55
N SER A 93 -6.13 6.62 -10.78
CA SER A 93 -7.11 7.59 -11.30
C SER A 93 -8.36 7.65 -10.42
N SER A 94 -8.89 6.50 -10.02
CA SER A 94 -10.07 6.43 -9.14
C SER A 94 -9.77 6.99 -7.74
N ALA A 95 -8.57 6.73 -7.21
CA ALA A 95 -8.13 7.24 -5.92
C ALA A 95 -7.96 8.77 -5.93
N VAL A 96 -7.41 9.33 -7.01
CA VAL A 96 -7.31 10.79 -7.21
C VAL A 96 -8.71 11.43 -7.28
N ALA A 97 -9.62 10.85 -8.05
CA ALA A 97 -11.00 11.36 -8.13
C ALA A 97 -11.71 11.33 -6.77
N LEU A 98 -11.52 10.25 -6.00
CA LEU A 98 -12.03 10.14 -4.63
C LEU A 98 -11.42 11.22 -3.71
N ALA A 99 -10.11 11.43 -3.80
CA ALA A 99 -9.39 12.42 -2.98
C ALA A 99 -9.87 13.85 -3.20
N GLN A 100 -10.21 14.23 -4.44
CA GLN A 100 -10.73 15.57 -4.75
C GLN A 100 -12.04 15.88 -4.02
N GLY A 101 -12.98 14.91 -3.95
CA GLY A 101 -14.21 15.06 -3.17
C GLY A 101 -13.95 15.00 -1.66
N ALA A 102 -13.16 14.03 -1.24
CA ALA A 102 -12.82 13.79 0.15
C ALA A 102 -12.15 14.99 0.82
N ALA A 103 -11.22 15.65 0.13
CA ALA A 103 -10.49 16.80 0.68
C ALA A 103 -11.43 17.95 1.04
N TYR A 104 -12.38 18.28 0.19
CA TYR A 104 -13.39 19.30 0.46
C TYR A 104 -14.32 18.93 1.61
N GLU A 105 -14.92 17.73 1.55
CA GLU A 105 -15.87 17.29 2.59
C GLU A 105 -15.21 17.15 3.95
N THR A 106 -13.96 16.70 4.00
CA THR A 106 -13.21 16.56 5.24
C THR A 106 -12.85 17.93 5.83
N MET A 107 -12.44 18.88 4.99
CA MET A 107 -12.23 20.27 5.42
C MET A 107 -13.53 20.87 5.95
N ALA A 108 -14.64 20.72 5.22
CA ALA A 108 -15.93 21.25 5.63
C ALA A 108 -16.42 20.67 6.97
N ALA A 109 -16.17 19.38 7.22
CA ALA A 109 -16.44 18.74 8.51
C ALA A 109 -15.52 19.24 9.64
N GLY A 110 -14.41 19.90 9.29
CA GLY A 110 -13.52 20.59 10.22
C GLY A 110 -13.95 21.99 10.62
N LEU A 111 -15.00 22.55 10.03
CA LEU A 111 -15.51 23.87 10.38
C LEU A 111 -16.33 23.85 11.68
N PRO A 112 -16.47 25.01 12.37
CA PRO A 112 -17.31 25.12 13.55
C PRO A 112 -18.76 24.72 13.28
N PRO A 113 -19.49 24.21 14.28
CA PRO A 113 -20.91 23.90 14.14
C PRO A 113 -21.71 25.13 13.65
N GLY A 114 -22.50 24.93 12.60
CA GLY A 114 -23.30 25.98 11.98
C GLY A 114 -22.57 26.88 10.97
N VAL A 115 -21.23 26.77 10.88
CA VAL A 115 -20.44 27.43 9.82
C VAL A 115 -20.45 26.56 8.58
N THR A 116 -20.86 27.12 7.46
CA THR A 116 -20.86 26.42 6.18
C THR A 116 -19.75 26.94 5.26
N PRO A 117 -19.30 26.14 4.28
CA PRO A 117 -18.35 26.62 3.28
C PRO A 117 -18.83 27.90 2.54
N GLN A 118 -20.13 28.07 2.36
CA GLN A 118 -20.69 29.27 1.76
C GLN A 118 -20.52 30.50 2.65
N MET A 119 -20.66 30.35 3.96
CA MET A 119 -20.40 31.44 4.91
C MET A 119 -18.92 31.82 4.91
N MET A 120 -18.02 30.84 4.80
CA MET A 120 -16.58 31.05 4.66
C MET A 120 -16.25 31.81 3.37
N ALA A 121 -16.84 31.43 2.26
CA ALA A 121 -16.69 32.12 0.99
C ALA A 121 -17.12 33.61 1.06
N ASN A 122 -18.20 33.92 1.77
CA ASN A 122 -18.71 35.27 1.94
C ASN A 122 -17.73 36.21 2.70
N VAL A 123 -16.77 35.66 3.44
CA VAL A 123 -15.67 36.39 4.10
C VAL A 123 -14.33 36.23 3.42
N GLY A 124 -14.32 35.77 2.17
CA GLY A 124 -13.11 35.64 1.35
C GLY A 124 -12.27 34.40 1.61
N LEU A 125 -12.83 33.39 2.30
CA LEU A 125 -12.20 32.11 2.58
C LEU A 125 -12.81 31.02 1.70
N GLU A 126 -12.72 31.21 0.38
CA GLU A 126 -13.21 30.23 -0.60
C GLU A 126 -12.30 29.02 -0.74
N TRP A 127 -12.93 27.87 -0.93
CA TRP A 127 -12.21 26.63 -1.29
C TRP A 127 -11.75 26.67 -2.76
N ASN A 128 -10.45 26.68 -2.95
CA ASN A 128 -9.84 26.58 -4.27
C ASN A 128 -9.78 25.11 -4.69
N LYS A 129 -10.71 24.70 -5.55
CA LYS A 129 -10.70 23.36 -6.16
C LYS A 129 -9.73 23.30 -7.31
N LEU A 130 -8.67 22.49 -7.20
CA LEU A 130 -7.72 22.28 -8.28
C LEU A 130 -8.36 21.56 -9.48
N PRO A 131 -7.97 21.90 -10.69
CA PRO A 131 -8.40 21.20 -11.90
C PRO A 131 -7.79 19.80 -11.97
N SER A 132 -8.42 18.88 -12.71
CA SER A 132 -8.03 17.47 -12.75
C SER A 132 -6.62 17.21 -13.30
N ASP A 133 -6.11 18.08 -14.17
CA ASP A 133 -4.76 18.00 -14.73
C ASP A 133 -3.65 18.31 -13.71
N ALA A 134 -3.96 19.05 -12.64
CA ALA A 134 -3.03 19.27 -11.53
C ALA A 134 -2.57 17.95 -10.86
N PHE A 135 -3.33 16.87 -11.02
CA PHE A 135 -3.06 15.57 -10.43
C PHE A 135 -2.43 14.55 -11.41
N ALA A 136 -2.11 14.97 -12.63
CA ALA A 136 -1.60 14.08 -13.69
C ALA A 136 -0.34 13.32 -13.26
N ASN A 137 0.54 13.94 -12.45
CA ASN A 137 1.77 13.34 -11.94
C ASN A 137 1.54 12.24 -10.87
N PHE A 138 0.29 11.95 -10.48
CA PHE A 138 -0.03 10.89 -9.53
C PHE A 138 -0.64 9.66 -10.21
N VAL A 139 -0.84 9.71 -11.52
CA VAL A 139 -1.46 8.65 -12.31
C VAL A 139 -0.47 8.10 -13.34
N GLY A 140 -0.26 6.80 -13.34
CA GLY A 140 0.70 6.14 -14.23
C GLY A 140 2.17 6.29 -13.83
N ILE A 141 2.45 7.03 -12.75
CA ILE A 141 3.79 7.39 -12.29
C ILE A 141 3.97 6.89 -10.86
N SER A 142 5.14 6.31 -10.55
CA SER A 142 5.57 5.95 -9.20
C SER A 142 6.16 7.15 -8.45
N ARG A 143 6.48 6.97 -7.17
CA ARG A 143 6.99 8.06 -6.32
C ARG A 143 8.29 8.68 -6.83
N ASP A 144 9.16 7.89 -7.45
CA ASP A 144 10.43 8.33 -8.06
C ASP A 144 10.26 9.03 -9.42
N GLY A 145 9.02 9.24 -9.88
CA GLY A 145 8.70 9.85 -11.16
C GLY A 145 8.78 8.90 -12.37
N ALA A 146 9.09 7.62 -12.15
CA ALA A 146 9.16 6.65 -13.23
C ALA A 146 7.78 6.09 -13.61
N PRO A 147 7.57 5.61 -14.84
CA PRO A 147 6.35 4.90 -15.22
C PRO A 147 6.09 3.67 -14.31
N ILE A 148 4.84 3.45 -13.91
CA ILE A 148 4.43 2.30 -13.07
C ILE A 148 4.90 0.96 -13.64
N GLY A 149 4.95 0.82 -14.97
CA GLY A 149 5.46 -0.38 -15.63
C GLY A 149 6.87 -0.78 -15.20
N ASN A 150 7.71 0.17 -14.83
CA ASN A 150 9.08 -0.09 -14.39
C ASN A 150 9.13 -0.91 -13.09
N LEU A 151 8.15 -0.73 -12.19
CA LEU A 151 8.04 -1.51 -10.95
C LEU A 151 7.68 -2.99 -11.20
N LEU A 152 7.09 -3.27 -12.34
CA LEU A 152 6.67 -4.61 -12.75
C LEU A 152 7.66 -5.27 -13.73
N ALA A 153 8.51 -4.50 -14.41
CA ALA A 153 9.38 -4.96 -15.48
C ALA A 153 10.26 -6.19 -15.14
N PRO A 154 10.85 -6.32 -13.94
CA PRO A 154 11.69 -7.48 -13.59
C PRO A 154 10.93 -8.81 -13.45
N LEU A 155 9.60 -8.78 -13.27
CA LEU A 155 8.82 -9.96 -12.86
C LEU A 155 8.93 -11.14 -13.81
N GLY A 156 9.05 -10.92 -15.11
CA GLY A 156 9.14 -11.99 -16.11
C GLY A 156 10.41 -12.85 -15.94
N ALA A 157 11.56 -12.20 -15.90
CA ALA A 157 12.85 -12.86 -15.73
C ALA A 157 13.00 -13.48 -14.33
N ASP A 158 12.60 -12.74 -13.30
CA ASP A 158 12.67 -13.19 -11.90
C ASP A 158 11.82 -14.44 -11.67
N THR A 159 10.58 -14.43 -12.16
CA THR A 159 9.68 -15.60 -12.07
C THR A 159 10.25 -16.80 -12.84
N ALA A 160 10.76 -16.60 -14.05
CA ALA A 160 11.33 -17.67 -14.85
C ALA A 160 12.58 -18.28 -14.19
N ASN A 161 13.44 -17.45 -13.59
CA ASN A 161 14.61 -17.89 -12.84
C ASN A 161 14.20 -18.69 -11.59
N ALA A 162 13.33 -18.15 -10.75
CA ALA A 162 12.88 -18.80 -9.53
C ALA A 162 12.24 -20.18 -9.80
N ILE A 163 11.41 -20.29 -10.83
CA ILE A 163 10.79 -21.56 -11.22
C ILE A 163 11.84 -22.56 -11.70
N THR A 164 12.77 -22.11 -12.55
CA THR A 164 13.83 -22.97 -13.09
C THR A 164 14.73 -23.53 -11.97
N GLU A 165 15.13 -22.69 -11.04
CA GLU A 165 15.92 -23.07 -9.86
C GLU A 165 15.15 -24.06 -8.97
N THR A 166 13.89 -23.78 -8.68
CA THR A 166 13.02 -24.65 -7.85
C THR A 166 12.85 -26.05 -8.46
N ILE A 167 12.68 -26.16 -9.77
CA ILE A 167 12.63 -27.45 -10.48
C ILE A 167 13.97 -28.17 -10.34
N GLY A 168 15.09 -27.46 -10.60
CA GLY A 168 16.43 -28.02 -10.50
C GLY A 168 16.77 -28.55 -9.10
N GLU A 169 16.41 -27.78 -8.06
CA GLU A 169 16.59 -28.20 -6.66
C GLU A 169 15.73 -29.41 -6.30
N GLY A 170 14.47 -29.43 -6.72
CA GLY A 170 13.55 -30.54 -6.46
C GLY A 170 14.12 -31.87 -6.99
N ILE A 171 14.65 -31.85 -8.21
CA ILE A 171 15.27 -33.02 -8.84
C ILE A 171 16.58 -33.41 -8.13
N ALA A 172 17.46 -32.44 -7.83
CA ALA A 172 18.71 -32.69 -7.15
C ALA A 172 18.54 -33.30 -5.75
N MET A 173 17.45 -32.95 -5.07
CA MET A 173 17.11 -33.46 -3.73
C MET A 173 16.22 -34.72 -3.77
N GLY A 174 15.92 -35.27 -4.94
CA GLY A 174 15.06 -36.46 -5.08
C GLY A 174 13.61 -36.25 -4.63
N ARG A 175 13.10 -35.00 -4.65
CA ARG A 175 11.73 -34.69 -4.25
C ARG A 175 10.73 -35.26 -5.26
N SER A 176 9.54 -35.62 -4.77
CA SER A 176 8.45 -36.04 -5.64
C SER A 176 8.04 -34.93 -6.62
N PRO A 177 7.51 -35.25 -7.81
CA PRO A 177 6.94 -34.25 -8.72
C PRO A 177 5.90 -33.35 -8.06
N ARG A 178 5.06 -33.90 -7.20
CA ARG A 178 4.03 -33.16 -6.46
C ARG A 178 4.62 -32.13 -5.49
N ASP A 179 5.62 -32.54 -4.70
CA ASP A 179 6.27 -31.62 -3.73
C ASP A 179 7.03 -30.50 -4.45
N THR A 180 7.69 -30.83 -5.57
CA THR A 180 8.37 -29.83 -6.40
C THR A 180 7.35 -28.87 -7.02
N ALA A 181 6.23 -29.37 -7.54
CA ALA A 181 5.17 -28.53 -8.12
C ALA A 181 4.59 -27.53 -7.10
N VAL A 182 4.33 -27.96 -5.86
CA VAL A 182 3.86 -27.05 -4.79
C VAL A 182 4.87 -25.91 -4.55
N ARG A 183 6.15 -26.21 -4.53
CA ARG A 183 7.20 -25.19 -4.37
C ARG A 183 7.28 -24.23 -5.56
N VAL A 184 7.09 -24.74 -6.77
CA VAL A 184 7.03 -23.91 -7.99
C VAL A 184 5.82 -23.00 -7.96
N THR A 185 4.65 -23.47 -7.48
CA THR A 185 3.46 -22.62 -7.30
C THR A 185 3.76 -21.46 -6.35
N ASN A 186 4.46 -21.71 -5.26
CA ASN A 186 4.88 -20.65 -4.32
C ASN A 186 5.87 -19.68 -4.98
N ALA A 187 6.86 -20.18 -5.72
CA ALA A 187 7.84 -19.34 -6.42
C ALA A 187 7.17 -18.48 -7.51
N SER A 188 6.24 -19.03 -8.28
CA SER A 188 5.49 -18.28 -9.29
C SER A 188 4.60 -17.19 -8.68
N GLY A 189 4.05 -17.41 -7.48
CA GLY A 189 3.21 -16.46 -6.75
C GLY A 189 3.90 -15.14 -6.40
N MET A 190 5.24 -15.07 -6.47
CA MET A 190 6.01 -13.84 -6.19
C MET A 190 5.62 -12.69 -7.14
N ALA A 191 5.36 -12.97 -8.42
CA ALA A 191 4.93 -11.96 -9.39
C ALA A 191 3.57 -11.35 -9.00
N LEU A 192 2.62 -12.18 -8.60
CA LEU A 192 1.32 -11.72 -8.11
C LEU A 192 1.47 -10.87 -6.84
N THR A 193 2.21 -11.37 -5.85
CA THR A 193 2.44 -10.66 -4.57
C THR A 193 3.07 -9.29 -4.81
N ARG A 194 4.09 -9.21 -5.69
CA ARG A 194 4.73 -7.93 -6.04
C ARG A 194 3.75 -6.98 -6.70
N SER A 195 2.95 -7.46 -7.66
CA SER A 195 1.95 -6.63 -8.35
C SER A 195 0.88 -6.09 -7.38
N LEU A 196 0.41 -6.90 -6.44
CA LEU A 196 -0.54 -6.47 -5.40
C LEU A 196 0.08 -5.46 -4.44
N THR A 197 1.35 -5.63 -4.11
CA THR A 197 2.11 -4.66 -3.29
C THR A 197 2.23 -3.32 -4.00
N VAL A 198 2.61 -3.31 -5.28
CA VAL A 198 2.68 -2.09 -6.10
C VAL A 198 1.30 -1.44 -6.20
N ALA A 199 0.27 -2.23 -6.51
CA ALA A 199 -1.10 -1.75 -6.64
C ALA A 199 -1.57 -1.00 -5.39
N ARG A 200 -1.47 -1.63 -4.22
CA ARG A 200 -1.88 -1.02 -2.96
C ARG A 200 -1.05 0.23 -2.63
N THR A 201 0.26 0.12 -2.72
CA THR A 201 1.17 1.21 -2.34
C THR A 201 0.91 2.45 -3.17
N GLU A 202 0.83 2.29 -4.50
CA GLU A 202 0.70 3.40 -5.42
C GLU A 202 -0.71 4.00 -5.49
N THR A 203 -1.75 3.19 -5.32
CA THR A 203 -3.14 3.69 -5.22
C THR A 203 -3.34 4.52 -3.95
N ASN A 204 -2.87 4.03 -2.79
CA ASN A 204 -2.94 4.78 -1.55
C ASN A 204 -2.06 6.05 -1.58
N ARG A 205 -0.89 6.00 -2.25
CA ARG A 205 -0.05 7.18 -2.47
C ARG A 205 -0.80 8.22 -3.29
N ALA A 206 -1.38 7.83 -4.42
CA ALA A 206 -2.11 8.74 -5.30
C ALA A 206 -3.26 9.45 -4.56
N TYR A 207 -4.00 8.73 -3.72
CA TYR A 207 -5.04 9.31 -2.86
C TYR A 207 -4.48 10.37 -1.90
N ARG A 208 -3.43 10.03 -1.15
CA ARG A 208 -2.83 10.94 -0.16
C ARG A 208 -2.22 12.17 -0.80
N GLU A 209 -1.46 12.00 -1.88
CA GLU A 209 -0.82 13.12 -2.58
C GLU A 209 -1.84 14.06 -3.23
N ALA A 210 -2.93 13.51 -3.79
CA ALA A 210 -4.01 14.33 -4.32
C ALA A 210 -4.73 15.12 -3.20
N SER A 211 -5.01 14.50 -2.06
CA SER A 211 -5.57 15.19 -0.89
C SER A 211 -4.63 16.27 -0.38
N ARG A 212 -3.34 15.96 -0.22
CA ARG A 212 -2.31 16.91 0.24
C ARG A 212 -2.18 18.11 -0.70
N LEU A 213 -2.12 17.87 -2.00
CA LEU A 213 -2.04 18.95 -2.99
C LEU A 213 -3.26 19.88 -2.92
N GLN A 214 -4.44 19.29 -2.71
CA GLN A 214 -5.67 20.05 -2.53
C GLN A 214 -5.64 20.88 -1.24
N TYR A 215 -5.07 20.36 -0.14
CA TYR A 215 -4.86 21.10 1.10
C TYR A 215 -3.85 22.25 0.91
N ALA A 216 -2.73 21.99 0.23
CA ALA A 216 -1.72 23.00 -0.08
C ALA A 216 -2.26 24.16 -0.93
N ALA A 217 -3.24 23.90 -1.79
CA ALA A 217 -3.92 24.93 -2.57
C ALA A 217 -4.88 25.82 -1.74
N ASN A 218 -5.10 25.48 -0.47
CA ASN A 218 -6.03 26.15 0.43
C ASN A 218 -5.38 26.53 1.78
N PRO A 219 -4.25 27.26 1.81
CA PRO A 219 -3.49 27.54 3.04
C PRO A 219 -4.24 28.42 4.04
N ASN A 220 -5.24 29.18 3.56
CA ASN A 220 -6.09 30.00 4.43
C ASN A 220 -7.14 29.21 5.21
N LEU A 221 -7.40 27.95 4.79
CA LEU A 221 -8.36 27.04 5.42
C LEU A 221 -7.69 25.84 6.06
N VAL A 222 -6.57 25.37 5.49
CA VAL A 222 -5.86 24.16 5.93
C VAL A 222 -4.41 24.53 6.23
N LYS A 223 -4.01 24.44 7.49
CA LYS A 223 -2.67 24.80 7.98
C LYS A 223 -1.64 23.70 7.80
N GLY A 224 -2.08 22.46 7.70
CA GLY A 224 -1.27 21.27 7.57
C GLY A 224 -2.17 20.05 7.57
N TYR A 225 -1.58 18.87 7.77
CA TYR A 225 -2.35 17.65 7.91
C TYR A 225 -1.75 16.72 8.97
N GLN A 226 -2.55 15.80 9.45
CA GLN A 226 -2.18 14.83 10.46
C GLN A 226 -2.27 13.42 9.89
N ARG A 227 -1.29 12.56 10.23
CA ARG A 227 -1.34 11.13 9.92
C ARG A 227 -2.50 10.50 10.69
N ASN A 228 -3.32 9.72 10.00
CA ASN A 228 -4.41 8.95 10.58
C ASN A 228 -4.26 7.47 10.25
N SER A 229 -3.91 6.65 11.22
CA SER A 229 -3.75 5.20 11.08
C SER A 229 -5.10 4.49 10.96
N ALA A 230 -5.08 3.26 10.45
CA ALA A 230 -6.32 2.52 10.21
C ALA A 230 -6.98 1.98 11.49
N LYS A 231 -6.31 1.94 12.63
CA LYS A 231 -6.83 1.43 13.93
C LYS A 231 -7.68 0.16 13.79
N ASP A 232 -7.15 -0.83 13.06
CA ASP A 232 -7.77 -2.14 12.85
C ASP A 232 -6.75 -3.28 13.11
N ASP A 233 -7.18 -4.54 13.01
CA ASP A 233 -6.35 -5.75 13.22
C ASP A 233 -5.17 -5.91 12.24
N ARG A 234 -5.16 -5.14 11.14
CA ARG A 234 -4.12 -5.16 10.11
C ARG A 234 -3.20 -3.95 10.15
N VAL A 235 -3.37 -3.05 11.12
CA VAL A 235 -2.48 -1.90 11.29
C VAL A 235 -1.10 -2.35 11.73
N CYS A 236 -0.04 -1.71 11.25
CA CYS A 236 1.31 -1.97 11.77
C CYS A 236 1.59 -1.07 12.98
N ILE A 237 2.42 -1.57 13.90
CA ILE A 237 2.75 -0.83 15.12
C ILE A 237 3.40 0.53 14.84
N ALA A 238 4.23 0.65 13.81
CA ALA A 238 4.82 1.93 13.43
C ALA A 238 3.77 2.97 13.04
N CYS A 239 2.72 2.57 12.31
CA CYS A 239 1.62 3.45 11.96
C CYS A 239 0.82 3.93 13.18
N LEU A 240 0.63 3.07 14.19
CA LEU A 240 -0.03 3.45 15.44
C LEU A 240 0.82 4.41 16.29
N ILE A 241 2.14 4.22 16.30
CA ILE A 241 3.06 5.10 17.02
C ILE A 241 3.07 6.50 16.41
N LEU A 242 3.04 6.58 15.07
CA LEU A 242 3.06 7.82 14.31
C LEU A 242 1.67 8.43 14.09
N ASP A 243 0.61 7.79 14.58
CA ASP A 243 -0.76 8.31 14.46
C ASP A 243 -0.90 9.63 15.22
N GLY A 244 -1.43 10.64 14.56
CA GLY A 244 -1.51 11.97 15.12
C GLY A 244 -0.31 12.88 14.81
N GLU A 245 0.74 12.39 14.15
CA GLU A 245 1.88 13.22 13.76
C GLU A 245 1.46 14.27 12.72
N LEU A 246 1.95 15.50 12.93
CA LEU A 246 1.63 16.67 12.11
C LEU A 246 2.66 16.83 10.99
N TYR A 247 2.18 17.20 9.81
CA TYR A 247 2.95 17.49 8.61
C TYR A 247 2.52 18.83 8.00
N GLU A 248 3.49 19.53 7.44
CA GLU A 248 3.21 20.71 6.61
C GLU A 248 2.57 20.32 5.28
N ASN A 249 1.83 21.24 4.64
CA ASN A 249 1.14 20.95 3.39
C ASN A 249 2.09 20.65 2.20
N ASP A 250 3.34 21.06 2.24
CA ASP A 250 4.37 20.78 1.24
C ASP A 250 5.16 19.49 1.53
N GLU A 251 5.06 18.93 2.72
CA GLU A 251 5.75 17.72 3.13
C GLU A 251 4.94 16.46 2.75
N PRO A 252 5.47 15.53 1.92
CA PRO A 252 4.81 14.26 1.64
C PRO A 252 4.83 13.33 2.84
N LEU A 253 3.75 12.56 3.05
CA LEU A 253 3.73 11.53 4.08
C LEU A 253 4.82 10.45 3.80
N ASP A 254 5.65 10.16 4.79
CA ASP A 254 6.70 9.14 4.75
C ASP A 254 6.14 7.70 4.92
N ALA A 255 5.12 7.37 4.15
CA ALA A 255 4.40 6.11 4.24
C ALA A 255 5.26 4.92 3.76
N HIS A 256 5.30 3.84 4.55
CA HIS A 256 5.95 2.58 4.16
C HIS A 256 5.15 1.84 3.06
N ILE A 257 5.78 0.85 2.44
CA ILE A 257 5.14 -0.04 1.46
C ILE A 257 3.90 -0.72 2.10
N ASN A 258 2.80 -0.79 1.37
CA ASN A 258 1.49 -1.29 1.84
C ASN A 258 0.85 -0.46 2.96
N CYS A 259 1.28 0.77 3.20
CA CYS A 259 0.68 1.64 4.22
C CYS A 259 -0.76 2.00 3.87
N ARG A 260 -1.66 1.88 4.86
CA ARG A 260 -3.09 2.23 4.77
C ARG A 260 -3.47 3.50 5.55
N CYS A 261 -2.48 4.22 6.08
CA CYS A 261 -2.75 5.51 6.72
C CYS A 261 -3.36 6.48 5.72
N ALA A 262 -4.34 7.25 6.20
CA ALA A 262 -4.88 8.41 5.52
C ALA A 262 -4.26 9.70 6.09
N ILE A 263 -4.64 10.84 5.55
CA ILE A 263 -4.31 12.17 6.07
C ILE A 263 -5.58 12.92 6.40
N VAL A 264 -5.58 13.63 7.53
CA VAL A 264 -6.70 14.46 8.00
C VAL A 264 -6.24 15.90 7.98
N PRO A 265 -6.98 16.85 7.37
CA PRO A 265 -6.59 18.25 7.38
C PRO A 265 -6.61 18.83 8.77
N VAL A 266 -5.64 19.66 9.08
CA VAL A 266 -5.65 20.57 10.23
C VAL A 266 -6.19 21.90 9.74
N THR A 267 -7.44 22.17 10.02
CA THR A 267 -8.09 23.41 9.62
C THR A 267 -7.66 24.59 10.52
N VAL A 268 -7.94 25.80 10.07
CA VAL A 268 -7.86 27.00 10.92
C VAL A 268 -8.67 26.80 12.20
N THR A 269 -8.22 27.39 13.30
CA THR A 269 -8.92 27.30 14.58
C THR A 269 -10.19 28.15 14.58
N TYR A 270 -11.08 27.89 15.52
CA TYR A 270 -12.29 28.70 15.68
C TYR A 270 -11.93 30.13 16.10
N GLU A 271 -10.85 30.29 16.87
CA GLU A 271 -10.30 31.59 17.25
C GLU A 271 -9.74 32.33 16.00
N ASP A 272 -9.05 31.66 15.10
CA ASP A 272 -8.58 32.25 13.81
C ASP A 272 -9.75 32.80 12.97
N LEU A 273 -10.95 32.26 13.16
CA LEU A 273 -12.18 32.69 12.51
C LEU A 273 -12.94 33.79 13.32
N GLY A 274 -12.37 34.25 14.42
CA GLY A 274 -12.99 35.23 15.29
C GLY A 274 -14.17 34.69 16.10
N LEU A 275 -14.27 33.38 16.27
CA LEU A 275 -15.36 32.74 17.02
C LEU A 275 -14.89 32.36 18.42
N ASP A 276 -15.60 32.88 19.43
CA ASP A 276 -15.39 32.54 20.86
C ASP A 276 -16.14 31.23 21.21
N VAL A 277 -15.71 30.12 20.56
CA VAL A 277 -16.23 28.78 20.80
C VAL A 277 -15.05 27.85 21.03
N PRO A 278 -15.08 26.99 22.08
CA PRO A 278 -13.97 26.09 22.33
C PRO A 278 -13.83 25.06 21.23
N MET A 279 -12.59 24.74 20.87
CA MET A 279 -12.29 23.63 19.96
C MET A 279 -12.76 22.31 20.57
N PRO A 280 -13.30 21.39 19.79
CA PRO A 280 -13.63 20.05 20.26
C PRO A 280 -12.38 19.32 20.76
N PRO A 281 -12.54 18.33 21.67
CA PRO A 281 -11.42 17.54 22.16
C PRO A 281 -10.72 16.81 21.03
N GLU A 282 -9.42 16.57 21.20
CA GLU A 282 -8.64 15.79 20.23
C GLU A 282 -9.20 14.37 20.10
N PRO A 283 -9.28 13.84 18.88
CA PRO A 283 -9.68 12.45 18.69
C PRO A 283 -8.61 11.51 19.25
N GLU A 284 -9.04 10.33 19.65
CA GLU A 284 -8.17 9.26 20.14
C GLU A 284 -7.02 8.96 19.16
N ASN A 285 -5.78 9.03 19.62
CA ASN A 285 -4.60 8.68 18.84
C ASN A 285 -4.31 7.17 18.86
N GLY A 286 -3.37 6.73 18.00
CA GLY A 286 -3.06 5.31 17.83
C GLY A 286 -2.48 4.65 19.08
N LYS A 287 -1.74 5.38 19.93
CA LYS A 287 -1.19 4.85 21.19
C LYS A 287 -2.29 4.62 22.23
N GLU A 288 -3.21 5.57 22.34
CA GLU A 288 -4.38 5.45 23.21
C GLU A 288 -5.28 4.31 22.79
N TRP A 289 -5.57 4.22 21.46
CA TRP A 289 -6.33 3.11 20.91
C TRP A 289 -5.65 1.77 21.18
N PHE A 290 -4.34 1.65 20.95
CA PHE A 290 -3.58 0.44 21.18
C PHE A 290 -3.57 0.01 22.65
N SER A 291 -3.46 0.95 23.57
CA SER A 291 -3.45 0.66 25.01
C SER A 291 -4.75 0.06 25.54
N LYS A 292 -5.86 0.28 24.84
CA LYS A 292 -7.19 -0.28 25.17
C LYS A 292 -7.44 -1.67 24.59
N GLN A 293 -6.54 -2.16 23.70
CA GLN A 293 -6.67 -3.49 23.13
C GLN A 293 -6.24 -4.56 24.15
N ASP A 294 -6.82 -5.73 24.04
CA ASP A 294 -6.38 -6.90 24.81
C ASP A 294 -4.96 -7.37 24.40
N GLU A 295 -4.31 -8.15 25.24
CA GLU A 295 -2.95 -8.62 24.99
C GLU A 295 -2.81 -9.49 23.74
N ALA A 296 -3.84 -10.24 23.37
CA ALA A 296 -3.83 -11.05 22.15
C ALA A 296 -3.80 -10.15 20.91
N THR A 297 -4.62 -9.12 20.87
CA THR A 297 -4.64 -8.11 19.79
C THR A 297 -3.34 -7.33 19.75
N GLN A 298 -2.83 -6.87 20.91
CA GLN A 298 -1.54 -6.17 20.99
C GLN A 298 -0.39 -7.03 20.46
N SER A 299 -0.34 -8.31 20.86
CA SER A 299 0.66 -9.28 20.40
C SER A 299 0.53 -9.57 18.89
N SER A 300 -0.69 -9.64 18.38
CA SER A 300 -0.95 -9.81 16.93
C SER A 300 -0.41 -8.64 16.11
N ILE A 301 -0.64 -7.40 16.55
CA ILE A 301 -0.20 -6.18 15.88
C ILE A 301 1.32 -6.01 15.93
N MET A 302 1.94 -6.26 17.08
CA MET A 302 3.39 -6.13 17.26
C MET A 302 4.18 -7.30 16.67
N GLY A 303 3.58 -8.49 16.63
CA GLY A 303 4.26 -9.78 16.53
C GLY A 303 4.81 -10.22 17.90
N SER A 304 4.69 -11.52 18.23
CA SER A 304 4.95 -12.08 19.56
C SER A 304 6.31 -11.66 20.14
N LYS A 305 7.40 -11.82 19.38
CA LYS A 305 8.76 -11.47 19.84
C LYS A 305 8.90 -10.00 20.25
N ARG A 306 8.27 -9.10 19.50
CA ARG A 306 8.34 -7.65 19.79
C ARG A 306 7.45 -7.29 20.96
N PHE A 307 6.30 -7.95 21.09
CA PHE A 307 5.42 -7.82 22.23
C PHE A 307 6.10 -8.27 23.54
N ASP A 308 6.77 -9.42 23.54
CA ASP A 308 7.53 -9.93 24.70
C ASP A 308 8.67 -8.98 25.11
N ALA A 309 9.43 -8.47 24.14
CA ALA A 309 10.49 -7.50 24.37
C ALA A 309 9.98 -6.18 24.94
N TRP A 310 8.83 -5.72 24.50
CA TRP A 310 8.17 -4.52 25.04
C TRP A 310 7.64 -4.77 26.45
N LYS A 311 6.96 -5.88 26.70
CA LYS A 311 6.44 -6.25 28.03
C LYS A 311 7.54 -6.40 29.07
N SER A 312 8.70 -6.94 28.67
CA SER A 312 9.88 -7.05 29.56
C SER A 312 10.64 -5.73 29.75
N GLY A 313 10.28 -4.66 29.03
CA GLY A 313 10.99 -3.39 29.07
C GLY A 313 12.31 -3.36 28.31
N SER A 314 12.61 -4.41 27.50
CA SER A 314 13.82 -4.48 26.69
C SER A 314 13.83 -3.52 25.51
N ILE A 315 12.64 -3.12 25.03
CA ILE A 315 12.45 -2.08 24.01
C ILE A 315 11.35 -1.11 24.42
N GLY A 316 11.55 0.17 24.12
CA GLY A 316 10.52 1.18 24.29
C GLY A 316 9.46 1.14 23.18
N PHE A 317 8.25 1.64 23.46
CA PHE A 317 7.17 1.68 22.48
C PHE A 317 7.55 2.50 21.23
N ASN A 318 8.22 3.64 21.42
CA ASN A 318 8.63 4.51 20.33
C ASN A 318 9.85 3.97 19.54
N ASP A 319 10.64 3.05 20.13
CA ASP A 319 11.80 2.46 19.47
C ASP A 319 11.45 1.49 18.33
N MET A 320 10.16 1.19 18.19
CA MET A 320 9.64 0.29 17.16
C MET A 320 9.44 0.96 15.78
N VAL A 321 9.81 2.23 15.65
CA VAL A 321 9.77 2.96 14.37
C VAL A 321 11.17 3.22 13.88
N GLN A 322 11.38 2.99 12.57
CA GLN A 322 12.57 3.46 11.87
C GLN A 322 12.19 4.18 10.59
N VAL A 323 12.96 5.18 10.24
CA VAL A 323 12.88 5.84 8.93
C VAL A 323 13.99 5.29 8.05
N THR A 324 13.63 4.85 6.84
CA THR A 324 14.56 4.38 5.81
C THR A 324 14.36 5.21 4.55
N ASP A 325 15.41 5.35 3.76
CA ASP A 325 15.32 5.94 2.42
C ASP A 325 15.51 4.85 1.38
N ASN A 326 14.53 4.69 0.50
CA ASN A 326 14.50 3.69 -0.55
C ASN A 326 14.55 4.38 -1.92
N PRO A 327 15.46 3.99 -2.84
CA PRO A 327 15.59 4.65 -4.14
C PRO A 327 14.30 4.68 -4.97
N VAL A 328 13.43 3.67 -4.79
CA VAL A 328 12.16 3.52 -5.54
C VAL A 328 11.00 4.16 -4.78
N TRP A 329 10.93 3.93 -3.46
CA TRP A 329 9.79 4.31 -2.62
C TRP A 329 10.04 5.58 -1.81
N GLY A 330 11.24 6.16 -1.85
CA GLY A 330 11.66 7.33 -1.11
C GLY A 330 11.70 7.10 0.41
N LYS A 331 11.67 8.22 1.16
CA LYS A 331 11.65 8.22 2.62
C LYS A 331 10.41 7.48 3.14
N SER A 332 10.63 6.56 4.05
CA SER A 332 9.60 5.61 4.51
C SER A 332 9.77 5.34 6.01
N ALA A 333 8.74 5.64 6.80
CA ALA A 333 8.67 5.29 8.21
C ALA A 333 7.95 3.95 8.39
N GLY A 334 8.63 2.97 8.91
CA GLY A 334 8.16 1.60 9.07
C GLY A 334 8.58 0.97 10.38
N VAL A 335 8.25 -0.31 10.55
CA VAL A 335 8.58 -1.06 11.76
C VAL A 335 10.08 -1.32 11.84
N ALA A 336 10.72 -0.91 12.93
CA ALA A 336 12.14 -1.17 13.19
C ALA A 336 12.41 -2.69 13.37
N PRO A 337 13.54 -3.22 12.87
CA PRO A 337 13.92 -4.60 13.18
C PRO A 337 14.20 -4.76 14.67
N LEU A 338 13.91 -5.94 15.22
CA LEU A 338 14.42 -6.32 16.54
C LEU A 338 15.94 -6.49 16.45
N LYS A 339 16.65 -5.84 17.34
CA LYS A 339 18.10 -6.02 17.49
C LYS A 339 18.39 -7.23 18.36
#